data_c09ab47d557fc7fb0f162e5d9bcac9d4
#
_entry.id   c09ab47d557fc7fb0f162e5d9bcac9d4
#
_cell.length_a   1.000
_cell.length_b   1.000
_cell.length_c   1.000
_cell.angle_alpha   90.00
_cell.angle_beta   90.00
_cell.angle_gamma   90.00
#
_symmetry.space_group_name_H-M   'P 1'
#
loop_
_entity.id
_entity.type
_entity.pdbx_description
1 polymer ?
#
loop_
_entity_poly.entity_id
_entity_poly.type
_entity_poly.pdbx_seq_one_letter_code
_entity_poly.pdbx_strand_id
1 'polypeptide(L)'
;MRRGANLYWREASLVSRGANASFSTSRIYGKPLGVTVFPLASKDDDETNKTKTKSTALVQRLTNSALLRFASLNFELKATVEAHREQGLQSLLIAALEHSENERKAEQTKKMATQTLLEFPNEMHAIKLSALGASFNESLCERLTMDIAEMAREVGARGLCVDAEEDFLHEQVDAVSMKLMRTMNTKSGGGSASKNAAVYKTYQMYHQDSVEQLKRDIATAEREGFVLGAKLVRGAYLNADKGKPGVLFKTKEETDKSYADGLAFALNKIKEKKNENAPAGVKILLATRNKDNIQSALGHSEDVQFAQLMGMDDEVTLSLLNEGERVAKYFPYGKFTETLPYLWRRFLERASFS
;
A
#
# COMPACT_ATOMS: atom_id res chain seq x y z
N MET A 1 -32.20 1.77 -3.25
CA MET A 1 -31.04 1.42 -2.45
C MET A 1 -29.95 2.52 -2.32
N ARG A 2 -30.14 3.75 -2.85
CA ARG A 2 -29.17 4.87 -2.72
C ARG A 2 -29.36 5.78 -1.48
N ARG A 3 -30.33 5.52 -0.61
CA ARG A 3 -30.63 6.37 0.56
C ARG A 3 -30.00 5.91 1.89
N GLY A 4 -29.41 4.71 1.95
CA GLY A 4 -28.84 4.17 3.19
C GLY A 4 -27.40 4.63 3.51
N ALA A 5 -26.56 4.77 2.49
CA ALA A 5 -25.14 5.08 2.69
C ALA A 5 -24.87 6.48 3.26
N ASN A 6 -25.73 7.47 2.93
CA ASN A 6 -25.58 8.84 3.43
C ASN A 6 -25.94 9.02 4.91
N LEU A 7 -26.74 8.12 5.50
CA LEU A 7 -27.07 8.18 6.93
C LEU A 7 -25.93 7.68 7.81
N TYR A 8 -25.22 6.66 7.36
CA TYR A 8 -24.14 6.01 8.13
C TYR A 8 -22.98 6.96 8.45
N TRP A 9 -22.56 7.75 7.47
CA TRP A 9 -21.48 8.74 7.66
C TRP A 9 -21.90 9.96 8.49
N ARG A 10 -23.19 10.28 8.55
CA ARG A 10 -23.70 11.33 9.43
C ARG A 10 -23.66 10.92 10.91
N GLU A 11 -23.98 9.68 11.22
CA GLU A 11 -23.95 9.19 12.60
C GLU A 11 -22.52 9.00 13.11
N ALA A 12 -21.58 8.53 12.29
CA ALA A 12 -20.18 8.44 12.66
C ALA A 12 -19.55 9.82 12.98
N SER A 13 -20.00 10.88 12.31
CA SER A 13 -19.54 12.25 12.58
C SER A 13 -20.17 12.86 13.84
N LEU A 14 -21.34 12.38 14.28
CA LEU A 14 -22.03 12.84 15.50
C LEU A 14 -21.50 12.14 16.75
N VAL A 15 -21.06 10.89 16.66
CA VAL A 15 -20.47 10.14 17.79
C VAL A 15 -19.10 10.71 18.19
N SER A 16 -18.38 11.36 17.26
CA SER A 16 -17.09 12.01 17.59
C SER A 16 -17.22 13.31 18.40
N ARG A 17 -18.44 13.84 18.59
CA ARG A 17 -18.67 15.13 19.27
C ARG A 17 -19.23 15.02 20.69
N GLY A 18 -19.49 13.84 21.23
CA GLY A 18 -20.23 13.75 22.46
C GLY A 18 -20.04 12.58 23.40
N ALA A 19 -18.88 11.92 23.42
CA ALA A 19 -18.60 10.96 24.49
C ALA A 19 -17.11 10.84 24.76
N ASN A 20 -16.68 11.23 25.96
CA ASN A 20 -15.45 10.77 26.59
C ASN A 20 -15.56 9.26 26.89
N ALA A 21 -15.71 8.43 25.88
CA ALA A 21 -15.59 6.99 26.01
C ALA A 21 -14.17 6.62 25.59
N SER A 22 -13.36 6.25 26.56
CA SER A 22 -12.08 5.59 26.34
C SER A 22 -12.29 4.25 25.65
N PHE A 23 -12.39 4.26 24.33
CA PHE A 23 -12.34 3.02 23.56
C PHE A 23 -10.92 2.49 23.61
N SER A 24 -10.73 1.49 24.44
CA SER A 24 -9.50 0.70 24.49
C SER A 24 -9.28 0.04 23.13
N THR A 25 -8.29 0.53 22.36
CA THR A 25 -7.80 -0.06 21.10
C THR A 25 -7.15 -1.43 21.31
N SER A 26 -7.18 -1.97 22.54
CA SER A 26 -6.60 -3.23 22.95
C SER A 26 -7.33 -4.47 22.43
N ARG A 27 -8.50 -4.34 21.79
CA ARG A 27 -9.26 -5.50 21.27
C ARG A 27 -8.94 -5.90 19.83
N ILE A 28 -8.29 -5.03 19.05
CA ILE A 28 -7.95 -5.37 17.66
C ILE A 28 -6.76 -6.35 17.60
N TYR A 29 -5.87 -6.33 18.57
CA TYR A 29 -4.62 -7.12 18.54
C TYR A 29 -4.44 -8.08 19.74
N GLY A 30 -5.48 -8.49 20.39
CA GLY A 30 -5.54 -9.54 21.43
C GLY A 30 -4.39 -9.56 22.44
N LYS A 31 -4.58 -8.96 23.63
CA LYS A 31 -3.80 -8.87 24.85
C LYS A 31 -2.94 -7.60 25.03
N PRO A 32 -3.06 -6.93 26.19
CA PRO A 32 -2.18 -5.80 26.51
C PRO A 32 -0.78 -6.29 26.84
N LEU A 33 0.19 -5.88 26.02
CA LEU A 33 1.61 -6.01 26.37
C LEU A 33 1.91 -5.01 27.49
N GLY A 34 2.27 -5.51 28.65
CA GLY A 34 2.77 -4.70 29.77
C GLY A 34 4.11 -4.06 29.40
N VAL A 35 4.07 -2.81 28.96
CA VAL A 35 5.28 -2.01 28.74
C VAL A 35 5.56 -1.23 30.01
N THR A 36 6.61 -1.62 30.74
CA THR A 36 7.16 -0.84 31.85
C THR A 36 7.90 0.37 31.29
N VAL A 37 7.31 1.55 31.42
CA VAL A 37 7.94 2.80 31.01
C VAL A 37 8.83 3.28 32.16
N PHE A 38 10.15 3.34 31.92
CA PHE A 38 11.07 4.00 32.84
C PHE A 38 10.97 5.52 32.68
N PRO A 39 10.81 6.30 33.78
CA PRO A 39 10.80 7.75 33.70
C PRO A 39 12.22 8.30 33.47
N LEU A 40 12.42 9.05 32.41
CA LEU A 40 13.61 9.88 32.26
C LEU A 40 13.42 11.15 33.09
N ALA A 41 14.35 11.37 34.02
CA ALA A 41 14.36 12.48 34.94
C ALA A 41 14.43 13.84 34.23
N SER A 42 13.56 14.76 34.70
CA SER A 42 13.56 16.17 34.34
C SER A 42 14.69 16.92 35.04
N LYS A 43 15.36 17.83 34.35
CA LYS A 43 15.95 19.04 34.93
C LYS A 43 15.54 20.25 34.12
N ASP A 44 15.17 21.26 34.90
CA ASP A 44 14.63 22.55 34.52
C ASP A 44 15.48 23.36 33.55
N ASP A 45 14.84 24.18 32.68
CA ASP A 45 15.09 25.63 32.56
C ASP A 45 14.25 26.28 31.42
N ASP A 46 13.51 27.28 31.86
CA ASP A 46 13.21 28.61 31.30
C ASP A 46 12.20 28.83 30.12
N GLU A 47 11.50 29.93 30.25
CA GLU A 47 10.21 30.38 29.67
C GLU A 47 10.13 30.69 28.16
N THR A 48 11.18 30.52 27.37
CA THR A 48 11.17 30.76 25.92
C THR A 48 10.80 29.57 25.06
N ASN A 49 10.42 28.44 25.68
CA ASN A 49 10.27 27.13 25.04
C ASN A 49 8.82 26.63 24.91
N LYS A 50 7.79 27.38 25.33
CA LYS A 50 6.40 26.85 25.38
C LYS A 50 5.78 26.51 24.03
N THR A 51 6.22 27.11 22.94
CA THR A 51 5.68 26.82 21.59
C THR A 51 6.42 25.65 20.92
N LYS A 52 7.72 25.51 21.16
CA LYS A 52 8.51 24.36 20.69
C LYS A 52 8.15 23.08 21.44
N THR A 53 7.84 23.16 22.73
CA THR A 53 7.55 22.00 23.60
C THR A 53 6.21 21.33 23.26
N LYS A 54 5.18 22.10 22.82
CA LYS A 54 3.89 21.52 22.40
C LYS A 54 3.98 20.76 21.09
N SER A 55 4.75 21.28 20.14
CA SER A 55 5.04 20.60 18.88
C SER A 55 5.86 19.33 19.11
N THR A 56 6.88 19.39 19.95
CA THR A 56 7.73 18.23 20.30
C THR A 56 6.96 17.14 21.07
N ALA A 57 6.08 17.53 22.00
CA ALA A 57 5.26 16.58 22.75
C ALA A 57 4.18 15.90 21.88
N LEU A 58 3.61 16.62 20.91
CA LEU A 58 2.66 16.05 19.95
C LEU A 58 3.37 15.10 18.96
N VAL A 59 4.54 15.50 18.45
CA VAL A 59 5.41 14.65 17.62
C VAL A 59 5.84 13.41 18.41
N GLN A 60 6.23 13.56 19.66
CA GLN A 60 6.66 12.45 20.51
C GLN A 60 5.51 11.51 20.90
N ARG A 61 4.27 12.00 21.10
CA ARG A 61 3.08 11.17 21.29
C ARG A 61 2.67 10.41 20.04
N LEU A 62 2.71 11.06 18.87
CA LEU A 62 2.43 10.43 17.58
C LEU A 62 3.52 9.41 17.21
N THR A 63 4.78 9.73 17.46
CA THR A 63 5.93 8.85 17.24
C THR A 63 5.88 7.63 18.16
N ASN A 64 5.57 7.81 19.44
CA ASN A 64 5.49 6.71 20.39
C ASN A 64 4.31 5.77 20.09
N SER A 65 3.17 6.25 19.62
CA SER A 65 2.04 5.37 19.32
C SER A 65 2.22 4.57 18.03
N ALA A 66 2.71 5.18 16.97
CA ALA A 66 2.92 4.51 15.68
C ALA A 66 4.23 3.70 15.65
N LEU A 67 5.35 4.28 16.07
CA LEU A 67 6.66 3.60 16.07
C LEU A 67 6.76 2.48 17.09
N LEU A 68 6.19 2.60 18.28
CA LEU A 68 6.17 1.52 19.27
C LEU A 68 5.27 0.36 18.84
N ARG A 69 4.14 0.64 18.17
CA ARG A 69 3.33 -0.41 17.55
C ARG A 69 4.09 -1.14 16.44
N PHE A 70 4.82 -0.42 15.60
CA PHE A 70 5.63 -1.02 14.55
C PHE A 70 6.86 -1.77 15.09
N ALA A 71 7.52 -1.28 16.12
CA ALA A 71 8.66 -1.98 16.74
C ALA A 71 8.25 -3.31 17.37
N SER A 72 7.07 -3.38 18.00
CA SER A 72 6.52 -4.62 18.52
C SER A 72 6.05 -5.60 17.44
N LEU A 73 5.65 -5.11 16.27
CA LEU A 73 5.10 -5.92 15.18
C LEU A 73 6.16 -6.69 14.38
N ASN A 74 7.39 -6.19 14.28
CA ASN A 74 8.47 -6.89 13.59
C ASN A 74 8.92 -8.20 14.28
N PHE A 75 8.60 -8.38 15.56
CA PHE A 75 8.83 -9.65 16.28
C PHE A 75 7.70 -10.67 16.08
N GLU A 76 6.59 -10.27 15.46
CA GLU A 76 5.37 -11.09 15.42
C GLU A 76 4.71 -11.10 14.02
N LEU A 77 5.51 -11.14 12.93
CA LEU A 77 4.97 -11.18 11.56
C LEU A 77 3.89 -12.29 11.42
N LYS A 78 4.20 -13.49 11.92
CA LYS A 78 3.27 -14.62 11.87
C LYS A 78 1.98 -14.37 12.67
N ALA A 79 2.12 -13.93 13.92
CA ALA A 79 0.96 -13.62 14.78
C ALA A 79 0.10 -12.49 14.19
N THR A 80 0.72 -11.49 13.55
CA THR A 80 -0.01 -10.40 12.89
C THR A 80 -0.77 -10.89 11.66
N VAL A 81 -0.15 -11.72 10.82
CA VAL A 81 -0.81 -12.31 9.64
C VAL A 81 -1.99 -13.19 10.08
N GLU A 82 -1.81 -14.00 11.13
CA GLU A 82 -2.87 -14.81 11.71
C GLU A 82 -4.02 -13.95 12.23
N ALA A 83 -3.72 -12.89 12.98
CA ALA A 83 -4.74 -11.95 13.49
C ALA A 83 -5.50 -11.23 12.35
N HIS A 84 -4.83 -10.87 11.25
CA HIS A 84 -5.49 -10.32 10.07
C HIS A 84 -6.46 -11.33 9.47
N ARG A 85 -6.05 -12.59 9.30
CA ARG A 85 -6.90 -13.65 8.76
C ARG A 85 -8.16 -13.90 9.60
N GLU A 86 -8.00 -13.93 10.93
CA GLU A 86 -9.12 -14.07 11.87
C GLU A 86 -10.15 -12.94 11.74
N GLN A 87 -9.70 -11.75 11.36
CA GLN A 87 -10.54 -10.57 11.14
C GLN A 87 -11.09 -10.44 9.72
N GLY A 88 -10.78 -11.40 8.84
CA GLY A 88 -11.16 -11.31 7.42
C GLY A 88 -10.30 -10.35 6.59
N LEU A 89 -9.20 -9.85 7.15
CA LEU A 89 -8.23 -9.01 6.47
C LEU A 89 -7.21 -9.84 5.69
N GLN A 90 -6.69 -9.27 4.63
CA GLN A 90 -5.47 -9.74 3.99
C GLN A 90 -4.25 -8.98 4.48
N SER A 91 -3.09 -9.63 4.45
CA SER A 91 -1.81 -8.94 4.57
C SER A 91 -1.22 -8.71 3.19
N LEU A 92 -0.65 -7.52 2.97
CA LEU A 92 0.21 -7.20 1.84
C LEU A 92 1.61 -6.98 2.38
N LEU A 93 2.45 -8.00 2.26
CA LEU A 93 3.75 -8.10 2.92
C LEU A 93 4.87 -7.53 2.04
N ILE A 94 5.71 -6.67 2.61
CA ILE A 94 6.88 -6.12 1.90
C ILE A 94 8.12 -6.15 2.78
N ALA A 95 9.24 -6.61 2.21
CA ALA A 95 10.55 -6.37 2.82
C ALA A 95 10.85 -4.86 2.83
N ALA A 96 11.09 -4.30 4.01
CA ALA A 96 11.36 -2.87 4.19
C ALA A 96 12.79 -2.48 3.74
N LEU A 97 13.25 -3.06 2.63
CA LEU A 97 14.55 -2.81 2.03
C LEU A 97 14.37 -1.95 0.77
N GLU A 98 15.33 -1.06 0.56
CA GLU A 98 15.42 -0.19 -0.61
C GLU A 98 16.91 -0.03 -0.97
N HIS A 99 17.19 0.27 -2.24
CA HIS A 99 18.53 0.61 -2.73
C HIS A 99 19.64 -0.36 -2.30
N SER A 100 19.58 -1.60 -2.82
CA SER A 100 20.71 -2.52 -2.68
C SER A 100 21.96 -1.93 -3.31
N GLU A 101 23.06 -1.94 -2.58
CA GLU A 101 24.33 -1.33 -2.99
C GLU A 101 25.18 -2.27 -3.86
N ASN A 102 24.84 -3.57 -3.87
CA ASN A 102 25.59 -4.59 -4.60
C ASN A 102 24.76 -5.87 -4.79
N GLU A 103 25.25 -6.76 -5.67
CA GLU A 103 24.57 -8.03 -6.00
C GLU A 103 24.30 -8.90 -4.78
N ARG A 104 25.23 -8.98 -3.84
CA ARG A 104 25.04 -9.78 -2.61
C ARG A 104 23.83 -9.31 -1.81
N LYS A 105 23.62 -7.99 -1.67
CA LYS A 105 22.45 -7.43 -0.99
C LYS A 105 21.17 -7.68 -1.77
N ALA A 106 21.20 -7.54 -3.09
CA ALA A 106 20.07 -7.84 -3.95
C ALA A 106 19.64 -9.31 -3.86
N GLU A 107 20.58 -10.25 -3.90
CA GLU A 107 20.32 -11.69 -3.70
C GLU A 107 19.80 -12.00 -2.29
N GLN A 108 20.28 -11.31 -1.26
CA GLN A 108 19.75 -11.44 0.10
C GLN A 108 18.29 -10.96 0.19
N THR A 109 17.96 -9.87 -0.48
CA THR A 109 16.59 -9.37 -0.58
C THR A 109 15.69 -10.38 -1.28
N LYS A 110 16.12 -10.93 -2.42
CA LYS A 110 15.41 -12.01 -3.12
C LYS A 110 15.16 -13.19 -2.22
N LYS A 111 16.20 -13.67 -1.51
CA LYS A 111 16.08 -14.80 -0.58
C LYS A 111 15.06 -14.51 0.53
N MET A 112 15.04 -13.30 1.10
CA MET A 112 14.08 -12.92 2.12
C MET A 112 12.66 -12.87 1.56
N ALA A 113 12.45 -12.32 0.37
CA ALA A 113 11.15 -12.27 -0.28
C ALA A 113 10.61 -13.68 -0.57
N THR A 114 11.45 -14.58 -1.11
CA THR A 114 11.05 -15.96 -1.40
C THR A 114 10.76 -16.78 -0.13
N GLN A 115 11.50 -16.57 0.94
CA GLN A 115 11.22 -17.20 2.23
C GLN A 115 9.85 -16.75 2.78
N THR A 116 9.54 -15.47 2.68
CA THR A 116 8.24 -14.93 3.13
C THR A 116 7.09 -15.43 2.26
N LEU A 117 7.30 -15.59 0.95
CA LEU A 117 6.33 -16.21 0.05
C LEU A 117 6.02 -17.67 0.46
N LEU A 118 7.03 -18.46 0.80
CA LEU A 118 6.87 -19.84 1.27
C LEU A 118 6.16 -19.91 2.62
N GLU A 119 6.42 -18.98 3.53
CA GLU A 119 5.80 -18.94 4.86
C GLU A 119 4.35 -18.43 4.81
N PHE A 120 4.05 -17.50 3.90
CA PHE A 120 2.73 -16.86 3.77
C PHE A 120 2.16 -16.93 2.35
N PRO A 121 1.96 -18.14 1.78
CA PRO A 121 1.58 -18.29 0.38
C PRO A 121 0.20 -17.71 0.06
N ASN A 122 -0.70 -17.60 1.04
CA ASN A 122 -2.06 -17.11 0.86
C ASN A 122 -2.19 -15.58 1.03
N GLU A 123 -1.08 -14.87 1.17
CA GLU A 123 -1.07 -13.40 1.29
C GLU A 123 -0.68 -12.72 -0.03
N MET A 124 -0.86 -11.41 -0.06
CA MET A 124 -0.26 -10.57 -1.10
C MET A 124 1.15 -10.19 -0.70
N HIS A 125 2.02 -10.03 -1.68
CA HIS A 125 3.41 -9.62 -1.47
C HIS A 125 3.74 -8.39 -2.31
N ALA A 126 4.72 -7.61 -1.87
CA ALA A 126 5.23 -6.48 -2.64
C ALA A 126 6.77 -6.51 -2.69
N ILE A 127 7.30 -6.00 -3.77
CA ILE A 127 8.74 -5.88 -4.02
C ILE A 127 9.09 -4.48 -4.50
N LYS A 128 10.34 -4.09 -4.27
CA LYS A 128 10.94 -2.87 -4.80
C LYS A 128 12.14 -3.23 -5.66
N LEU A 129 12.18 -2.70 -6.87
CA LEU A 129 13.24 -3.02 -7.82
C LEU A 129 14.59 -2.45 -7.38
N SER A 130 14.63 -1.30 -6.70
CA SER A 130 15.86 -0.76 -6.10
C SER A 130 16.51 -1.72 -5.11
N ALA A 131 15.70 -2.47 -4.35
CA ALA A 131 16.20 -3.50 -3.44
C ALA A 131 16.69 -4.78 -4.16
N LEU A 132 16.36 -4.93 -5.43
CA LEU A 132 16.77 -6.05 -6.28
C LEU A 132 17.86 -5.68 -7.30
N GLY A 133 18.44 -4.47 -7.16
CA GLY A 133 19.59 -4.07 -7.96
C GLY A 133 19.30 -3.14 -9.14
N ALA A 134 18.07 -2.59 -9.26
CA ALA A 134 17.67 -1.72 -10.36
C ALA A 134 18.63 -0.55 -10.60
N SER A 135 19.23 -0.02 -9.53
CA SER A 135 20.12 1.16 -9.61
C SER A 135 21.52 0.87 -10.16
N PHE A 136 21.93 -0.40 -10.28
CA PHE A 136 23.32 -0.74 -10.67
C PHE A 136 23.44 -1.91 -11.66
N ASN A 137 22.44 -2.79 -11.76
CA ASN A 137 22.45 -3.95 -12.66
C ASN A 137 21.04 -4.35 -13.06
N GLU A 138 20.59 -3.82 -14.18
CA GLU A 138 19.24 -4.03 -14.71
C GLU A 138 18.95 -5.52 -15.00
N SER A 139 19.89 -6.22 -15.62
CA SER A 139 19.73 -7.65 -15.95
C SER A 139 19.60 -8.52 -14.71
N LEU A 140 20.37 -8.22 -13.65
CA LEU A 140 20.24 -8.87 -12.35
C LEU A 140 18.89 -8.59 -11.73
N CYS A 141 18.47 -7.33 -11.72
CA CYS A 141 17.17 -6.91 -11.17
C CYS A 141 16.01 -7.65 -11.85
N GLU A 142 16.02 -7.69 -13.18
CA GLU A 142 14.99 -8.39 -13.95
C GLU A 142 14.98 -9.89 -13.62
N ARG A 143 16.13 -10.56 -13.61
CA ARG A 143 16.23 -11.97 -13.26
C ARG A 143 15.69 -12.25 -11.86
N LEU A 144 16.13 -11.49 -10.84
CA LEU A 144 15.67 -11.69 -9.46
C LEU A 144 14.18 -11.44 -9.30
N THR A 145 13.65 -10.46 -10.04
CA THR A 145 12.22 -10.14 -10.04
C THR A 145 11.40 -11.27 -10.67
N MET A 146 11.86 -11.83 -11.79
CA MET A 146 11.21 -12.99 -12.42
C MET A 146 11.22 -14.21 -11.51
N ASP A 147 12.34 -14.53 -10.86
CA ASP A 147 12.44 -15.64 -9.90
C ASP A 147 11.42 -15.50 -8.75
N ILE A 148 11.24 -14.27 -8.22
CA ILE A 148 10.25 -14.01 -7.17
C ILE A 148 8.83 -14.17 -7.70
N ALA A 149 8.54 -13.69 -8.90
CA ALA A 149 7.21 -13.78 -9.50
C ALA A 149 6.82 -15.24 -9.84
N GLU A 150 7.77 -16.03 -10.32
CA GLU A 150 7.56 -17.46 -10.54
C GLU A 150 7.29 -18.21 -9.23
N MET A 151 8.08 -17.94 -8.20
CA MET A 151 7.83 -18.49 -6.86
C MET A 151 6.46 -18.07 -6.33
N ALA A 152 6.06 -16.82 -6.47
CA ALA A 152 4.75 -16.33 -6.04
C ALA A 152 3.61 -17.09 -6.75
N ARG A 153 3.77 -17.39 -8.03
CA ARG A 153 2.83 -18.21 -8.81
C ARG A 153 2.81 -19.68 -8.31
N GLU A 154 3.98 -20.27 -8.09
CA GLU A 154 4.11 -21.66 -7.65
C GLU A 154 3.48 -21.90 -6.29
N VAL A 155 3.66 -20.99 -5.34
CA VAL A 155 3.06 -21.09 -4.00
C VAL A 155 1.60 -20.65 -3.96
N GLY A 156 1.05 -20.13 -5.07
CA GLY A 156 -0.32 -19.63 -5.14
C GLY A 156 -0.56 -18.34 -4.36
N ALA A 157 0.42 -17.43 -4.33
CA ALA A 157 0.27 -16.12 -3.70
C ALA A 157 -0.91 -15.35 -4.32
N ARG A 158 -1.62 -14.58 -3.49
CA ARG A 158 -2.82 -13.84 -3.93
C ARG A 158 -2.53 -12.66 -4.85
N GLY A 159 -1.28 -12.24 -4.95
CA GLY A 159 -0.79 -11.20 -5.84
C GLY A 159 0.59 -10.73 -5.44
N LEU A 160 1.36 -10.31 -6.43
CA LEU A 160 2.66 -9.68 -6.28
C LEU A 160 2.59 -8.23 -6.77
N CYS A 161 2.83 -7.26 -5.89
CA CYS A 161 2.89 -5.85 -6.25
C CYS A 161 4.34 -5.44 -6.56
N VAL A 162 4.57 -4.85 -7.72
CA VAL A 162 5.80 -4.09 -8.00
C VAL A 162 5.53 -2.66 -7.53
N ASP A 163 6.19 -2.24 -6.47
CA ASP A 163 5.99 -0.91 -5.91
C ASP A 163 6.67 0.15 -6.77
N ALA A 164 6.02 1.30 -6.89
CA ALA A 164 6.63 2.47 -7.51
C ALA A 164 7.73 3.04 -6.61
N GLU A 165 8.73 3.63 -7.23
CA GLU A 165 9.88 4.22 -6.56
C GLU A 165 10.15 5.64 -7.09
N GLU A 166 11.36 6.18 -6.88
CA GLU A 166 11.72 7.50 -7.35
C GLU A 166 11.65 7.59 -8.88
N ASP A 167 11.41 8.79 -9.38
CA ASP A 167 11.21 9.07 -10.80
C ASP A 167 12.31 8.49 -11.72
N PHE A 168 13.57 8.47 -11.30
CA PHE A 168 14.66 7.92 -12.12
C PHE A 168 14.58 6.40 -12.37
N LEU A 169 13.79 5.67 -11.58
CA LEU A 169 13.50 4.25 -11.76
C LEU A 169 12.17 4.00 -12.48
N HIS A 170 11.42 5.05 -12.78
CA HIS A 170 10.06 4.93 -13.29
C HIS A 170 9.95 4.08 -14.56
N GLU A 171 10.78 4.34 -15.56
CA GLU A 171 10.78 3.60 -16.84
C GLU A 171 11.10 2.12 -16.62
N GLN A 172 12.09 1.81 -15.76
CA GLN A 172 12.47 0.43 -15.49
C GLN A 172 11.38 -0.31 -14.72
N VAL A 173 10.78 0.33 -13.69
CA VAL A 173 9.64 -0.22 -12.94
C VAL A 173 8.47 -0.50 -13.88
N ASP A 174 8.19 0.40 -14.81
CA ASP A 174 7.17 0.24 -15.83
C ASP A 174 7.44 -0.96 -16.73
N ALA A 175 8.60 -1.02 -17.36
CA ALA A 175 8.98 -2.07 -18.29
C ALA A 175 8.94 -3.47 -17.64
N VAL A 176 9.52 -3.62 -16.45
CA VAL A 176 9.54 -4.90 -15.70
C VAL A 176 8.13 -5.30 -15.27
N SER A 177 7.32 -4.38 -14.76
CA SER A 177 5.95 -4.67 -14.36
C SER A 177 5.09 -5.14 -15.52
N MET A 178 5.17 -4.46 -16.68
CA MET A 178 4.42 -4.83 -17.88
C MET A 178 4.88 -6.18 -18.43
N LYS A 179 6.18 -6.47 -18.40
CA LYS A 179 6.73 -7.77 -18.80
C LYS A 179 6.19 -8.90 -17.92
N LEU A 180 6.18 -8.71 -16.59
CA LEU A 180 5.62 -9.68 -15.66
C LEU A 180 4.12 -9.91 -15.90
N MET A 181 3.33 -8.87 -16.10
CA MET A 181 1.89 -9.00 -16.33
C MET A 181 1.57 -9.74 -17.64
N ARG A 182 2.33 -9.50 -18.71
CA ARG A 182 2.19 -10.28 -19.96
C ARG A 182 2.36 -11.78 -19.76
N THR A 183 3.21 -12.18 -18.80
CA THR A 183 3.48 -13.60 -18.53
C THR A 183 2.51 -14.16 -17.47
N MET A 184 2.24 -13.43 -16.40
CA MET A 184 1.58 -13.93 -15.21
C MET A 184 0.06 -13.64 -15.18
N ASN A 185 -0.38 -12.53 -15.77
CA ASN A 185 -1.79 -12.09 -15.71
C ASN A 185 -2.63 -12.60 -16.91
N THR A 186 -2.22 -13.71 -17.52
CA THR A 186 -2.95 -14.37 -18.61
C THR A 186 -3.94 -15.40 -18.06
N LYS A 187 -4.83 -15.90 -18.92
CA LYS A 187 -5.77 -17.00 -18.56
C LYS A 187 -5.05 -18.24 -18.07
N SER A 188 -3.94 -18.60 -18.70
CA SER A 188 -3.09 -19.73 -18.31
C SER A 188 -2.25 -19.46 -17.06
N GLY A 189 -1.94 -18.19 -16.79
CA GLY A 189 -1.19 -17.75 -15.60
C GLY A 189 -2.00 -17.57 -14.32
N GLY A 190 -3.31 -17.90 -14.32
CA GLY A 190 -4.18 -17.76 -13.17
C GLY A 190 -4.86 -16.40 -13.00
N GLY A 191 -4.53 -15.43 -13.85
CA GLY A 191 -5.01 -14.05 -13.69
C GLY A 191 -6.48 -13.80 -14.08
N SER A 192 -7.06 -14.63 -14.95
CA SER A 192 -8.39 -14.35 -15.52
C SER A 192 -9.57 -14.92 -14.71
N ALA A 193 -9.38 -15.99 -13.93
CA ALA A 193 -10.43 -16.60 -13.12
C ALA A 193 -10.36 -16.14 -11.66
N SER A 194 -9.27 -15.53 -11.23
CA SER A 194 -9.07 -15.05 -9.88
C SER A 194 -9.69 -13.65 -9.66
N LYS A 195 -10.15 -13.39 -8.44
CA LYS A 195 -10.56 -12.06 -8.00
C LYS A 195 -9.39 -11.05 -7.99
N ASN A 196 -8.14 -11.53 -7.97
CA ASN A 196 -6.93 -10.73 -8.01
C ASN A 196 -6.19 -10.93 -9.34
N ALA A 197 -5.38 -9.95 -9.74
CA ALA A 197 -4.32 -10.15 -10.70
C ALA A 197 -3.14 -10.87 -10.02
N ALA A 198 -2.36 -11.65 -10.77
CA ALA A 198 -1.15 -12.27 -10.23
C ALA A 198 -0.07 -11.23 -9.95
N VAL A 199 0.05 -10.21 -10.81
CA VAL A 199 0.99 -9.10 -10.67
C VAL A 199 0.26 -7.77 -10.77
N TYR A 200 0.65 -6.81 -9.91
CA TYR A 200 0.19 -5.42 -9.90
C TYR A 200 1.35 -4.47 -10.11
N LYS A 201 1.16 -3.49 -10.99
CA LYS A 201 2.00 -2.31 -11.14
C LYS A 201 1.45 -1.18 -10.27
N THR A 202 2.32 -0.40 -9.64
CA THR A 202 1.92 0.73 -8.80
C THR A 202 2.00 2.05 -9.58
N TYR A 203 0.88 2.80 -9.57
CA TYR A 203 0.75 4.13 -10.18
C TYR A 203 0.73 5.19 -9.09
N GLN A 204 1.64 6.16 -9.18
CA GLN A 204 1.74 7.29 -8.24
C GLN A 204 0.94 8.48 -8.78
N MET A 205 -0.30 8.68 -8.30
CA MET A 205 -1.22 9.67 -8.86
C MET A 205 -0.82 11.13 -8.67
N TYR A 206 0.26 11.42 -7.93
CA TYR A 206 0.87 12.74 -7.89
C TYR A 206 1.75 13.07 -9.10
N HIS A 207 2.12 12.08 -9.93
CA HIS A 207 2.79 12.31 -11.21
C HIS A 207 1.79 12.80 -12.26
N GLN A 208 2.19 13.80 -13.05
CA GLN A 208 1.33 14.45 -14.02
C GLN A 208 0.89 13.53 -15.17
N ASP A 209 1.69 12.52 -15.49
CA ASP A 209 1.45 11.55 -16.58
C ASP A 209 0.72 10.28 -16.13
N SER A 210 0.53 10.07 -14.82
CA SER A 210 0.02 8.79 -14.26
C SER A 210 -1.33 8.36 -14.82
N VAL A 211 -2.25 9.29 -15.03
CA VAL A 211 -3.58 8.96 -15.58
C VAL A 211 -3.45 8.49 -17.02
N GLU A 212 -2.66 9.20 -17.83
CA GLU A 212 -2.46 8.82 -19.24
C GLU A 212 -1.67 7.53 -19.37
N GLN A 213 -0.72 7.27 -18.47
CA GLN A 213 -0.01 6.01 -18.41
C GLN A 213 -0.96 4.86 -18.06
N LEU A 214 -1.81 5.01 -17.03
CA LEU A 214 -2.82 4.01 -16.68
C LEU A 214 -3.75 3.70 -17.86
N LYS A 215 -4.19 4.72 -18.59
CA LYS A 215 -5.03 4.55 -19.79
C LYS A 215 -4.33 3.75 -20.89
N ARG A 216 -3.07 4.10 -21.19
CA ARG A 216 -2.24 3.39 -22.19
C ARG A 216 -2.04 1.94 -21.80
N ASP A 217 -1.77 1.67 -20.52
CA ASP A 217 -1.50 0.33 -20.03
C ASP A 217 -2.76 -0.55 -20.05
N ILE A 218 -3.94 0.00 -19.70
CA ILE A 218 -5.23 -0.70 -19.83
C ILE A 218 -5.49 -1.05 -21.32
N ALA A 219 -5.31 -0.09 -22.22
CA ALA A 219 -5.49 -0.34 -23.66
C ALA A 219 -4.48 -1.38 -24.21
N THR A 220 -3.26 -1.38 -23.69
CA THR A 220 -2.24 -2.37 -24.04
C THR A 220 -2.63 -3.77 -23.53
N ALA A 221 -3.08 -3.87 -22.30
CA ALA A 221 -3.54 -5.13 -21.71
C ALA A 221 -4.74 -5.71 -22.47
N GLU A 222 -5.71 -4.86 -22.86
CA GLU A 222 -6.86 -5.27 -23.67
C GLU A 222 -6.41 -5.79 -25.05
N ARG A 223 -5.51 -5.07 -25.73
CA ARG A 223 -4.99 -5.46 -27.06
C ARG A 223 -4.18 -6.77 -27.01
N GLU A 224 -3.37 -6.96 -25.99
CA GLU A 224 -2.46 -8.08 -25.84
C GLU A 224 -3.08 -9.27 -25.07
N GLY A 225 -4.28 -9.13 -24.52
CA GLY A 225 -5.09 -10.21 -23.94
C GLY A 225 -4.64 -10.65 -22.53
N PHE A 226 -4.10 -9.75 -21.72
CA PHE A 226 -3.82 -9.99 -20.30
C PHE A 226 -4.61 -9.04 -19.41
N VAL A 227 -4.67 -9.34 -18.10
CA VAL A 227 -5.33 -8.49 -17.09
C VAL A 227 -4.34 -7.48 -16.55
N LEU A 228 -4.65 -6.19 -16.60
CA LEU A 228 -3.84 -5.19 -15.90
C LEU A 228 -4.11 -5.24 -14.38
N GLY A 229 -3.10 -5.52 -13.58
CA GLY A 229 -3.14 -5.30 -12.15
C GLY A 229 -2.68 -3.86 -11.84
N ALA A 230 -3.59 -2.98 -11.41
CA ALA A 230 -3.29 -1.59 -11.12
C ALA A 230 -3.39 -1.30 -9.62
N LYS A 231 -2.26 -1.03 -8.96
CA LYS A 231 -2.23 -0.50 -7.58
C LYS A 231 -2.17 1.02 -7.66
N LEU A 232 -3.24 1.68 -7.21
CA LEU A 232 -3.33 3.14 -7.20
C LEU A 232 -2.90 3.68 -5.84
N VAL A 233 -1.88 4.49 -5.82
CA VAL A 233 -1.37 5.19 -4.63
C VAL A 233 -1.31 6.68 -4.87
N ARG A 234 -1.30 7.50 -3.81
CA ARG A 234 -1.08 8.93 -3.96
C ARG A 234 0.33 9.21 -4.47
N GLY A 235 1.32 8.62 -3.84
CA GLY A 235 2.74 8.72 -4.11
C GLY A 235 3.54 8.63 -2.82
N ALA A 236 4.80 8.23 -2.94
CA ALA A 236 5.61 7.84 -1.80
C ALA A 236 7.02 8.46 -1.77
N TYR A 237 7.38 9.25 -2.77
CA TYR A 237 8.73 9.81 -2.94
C TYR A 237 8.71 11.32 -3.19
N LEU A 238 7.72 12.02 -2.62
CA LEU A 238 7.49 13.45 -2.83
C LEU A 238 8.76 14.29 -2.66
N ASN A 239 9.56 14.01 -1.63
CA ASN A 239 10.77 14.77 -1.35
C ASN A 239 11.90 14.50 -2.35
N ALA A 240 12.00 13.27 -2.89
CA ALA A 240 12.99 12.89 -3.88
C ALA A 240 12.68 13.48 -5.27
N ASP A 241 11.38 13.57 -5.59
CA ASP A 241 10.91 14.03 -6.89
C ASP A 241 10.58 15.53 -6.91
N LYS A 242 10.54 16.17 -5.72
CA LYS A 242 10.26 17.60 -5.58
C LYS A 242 11.29 18.47 -6.32
N GLY A 243 10.79 19.38 -7.13
CA GLY A 243 11.62 20.31 -7.89
C GLY A 243 12.01 19.80 -9.28
N LYS A 244 11.67 18.57 -9.65
CA LYS A 244 11.81 18.09 -11.02
C LYS A 244 10.71 18.69 -11.91
N PRO A 245 11.05 19.42 -12.97
CA PRO A 245 10.03 20.06 -13.83
C PRO A 245 9.14 18.99 -14.50
N GLY A 246 7.82 19.23 -14.48
CA GLY A 246 6.87 18.38 -15.21
C GLY A 246 6.60 16.99 -14.60
N VAL A 247 7.21 16.66 -13.47
CA VAL A 247 7.02 15.34 -12.84
C VAL A 247 5.81 15.35 -11.90
N LEU A 248 5.79 16.25 -10.92
CA LEU A 248 4.75 16.28 -9.90
C LEU A 248 3.70 17.35 -10.17
N PHE A 249 2.46 17.08 -9.76
CA PHE A 249 1.47 18.14 -9.59
C PHE A 249 1.93 19.13 -8.50
N LYS A 250 1.53 20.39 -8.64
CA LYS A 250 1.94 21.45 -7.73
C LYS A 250 1.11 21.49 -6.44
N THR A 251 -0.15 21.06 -6.52
CA THR A 251 -1.09 21.14 -5.41
C THR A 251 -1.66 19.77 -5.03
N LYS A 252 -2.20 19.73 -3.81
CA LYS A 252 -2.90 18.56 -3.30
C LYS A 252 -4.17 18.28 -4.11
N GLU A 253 -4.89 19.31 -4.48
CA GLU A 253 -6.15 19.26 -5.24
C GLU A 253 -5.94 18.68 -6.64
N GLU A 254 -4.86 19.06 -7.33
CA GLU A 254 -4.48 18.47 -8.62
C GLU A 254 -4.20 16.98 -8.48
N THR A 255 -3.48 16.58 -7.43
CA THR A 255 -3.22 15.16 -7.14
C THR A 255 -4.52 14.41 -6.79
N ASP A 256 -5.41 15.01 -6.00
CA ASP A 256 -6.70 14.41 -5.64
C ASP A 256 -7.56 14.20 -6.88
N LYS A 257 -7.56 15.20 -7.78
CA LYS A 257 -8.25 15.10 -9.08
C LYS A 257 -7.66 13.99 -9.96
N SER A 258 -6.34 13.95 -10.11
CA SER A 258 -5.64 12.89 -10.86
C SER A 258 -5.99 11.50 -10.34
N TYR A 259 -6.00 11.32 -9.02
CA TYR A 259 -6.39 10.07 -8.39
C TYR A 259 -7.85 9.69 -8.73
N ALA A 260 -8.76 10.63 -8.60
CA ALA A 260 -10.18 10.42 -8.89
C ALA A 260 -10.42 10.12 -10.38
N ASP A 261 -9.76 10.84 -11.28
CA ASP A 261 -9.86 10.65 -12.74
C ASP A 261 -9.34 9.25 -13.15
N GLY A 262 -8.17 8.84 -12.62
CA GLY A 262 -7.61 7.51 -12.90
C GLY A 262 -8.50 6.38 -12.38
N LEU A 263 -9.01 6.51 -11.16
CA LEU A 263 -9.95 5.55 -10.57
C LEU A 263 -11.25 5.47 -11.39
N ALA A 264 -11.85 6.61 -11.72
CA ALA A 264 -13.08 6.66 -12.49
C ALA A 264 -12.93 5.99 -13.88
N PHE A 265 -11.81 6.24 -14.57
CA PHE A 265 -11.51 5.60 -15.82
C PHE A 265 -11.42 4.07 -15.69
N ALA A 266 -10.66 3.57 -14.71
CA ALA A 266 -10.52 2.13 -14.49
C ALA A 266 -11.84 1.46 -14.08
N LEU A 267 -12.66 2.11 -13.23
CA LEU A 267 -13.98 1.61 -12.86
C LEU A 267 -14.95 1.57 -14.06
N ASN A 268 -14.89 2.54 -14.97
CA ASN A 268 -15.67 2.52 -16.18
C ASN A 268 -15.29 1.35 -17.09
N LYS A 269 -14.00 1.05 -17.21
CA LYS A 269 -13.53 -0.14 -17.96
C LYS A 269 -14.02 -1.46 -17.35
N ILE A 270 -14.06 -1.57 -16.03
CA ILE A 270 -14.64 -2.73 -15.33
C ILE A 270 -16.15 -2.86 -15.69
N LYS A 271 -16.91 -1.75 -15.67
CA LYS A 271 -18.34 -1.74 -16.02
C LYS A 271 -18.60 -2.11 -17.47
N GLU A 272 -17.81 -1.56 -18.39
CA GLU A 272 -17.88 -1.90 -19.82
C GLU A 272 -17.75 -3.41 -20.01
N LYS A 273 -16.72 -4.04 -19.46
CA LYS A 273 -16.48 -5.48 -19.59
C LYS A 273 -17.57 -6.33 -18.94
N LYS A 274 -18.12 -5.93 -17.81
CA LYS A 274 -19.27 -6.62 -17.19
C LYS A 274 -20.51 -6.59 -18.06
N ASN A 275 -20.78 -5.48 -18.75
CA ASN A 275 -21.90 -5.36 -19.66
C ASN A 275 -21.73 -6.24 -20.92
N GLU A 276 -20.48 -6.48 -21.34
CA GLU A 276 -20.13 -7.38 -22.42
C GLU A 276 -20.08 -8.86 -22.01
N ASN A 277 -20.35 -9.20 -20.73
CA ASN A 277 -20.13 -10.51 -20.12
C ASN A 277 -18.68 -11.02 -20.32
N ALA A 278 -17.74 -10.12 -20.43
CA ALA A 278 -16.32 -10.41 -20.59
C ALA A 278 -15.56 -10.26 -19.26
N PRO A 279 -14.46 -10.97 -19.05
CA PRO A 279 -13.60 -10.75 -17.90
C PRO A 279 -13.11 -9.31 -17.85
N ALA A 280 -13.04 -8.72 -16.65
CA ALA A 280 -12.46 -7.39 -16.50
C ALA A 280 -11.03 -7.34 -17.03
N GLY A 281 -10.72 -6.35 -17.85
CA GLY A 281 -9.37 -6.11 -18.38
C GLY A 281 -8.44 -5.48 -17.34
N VAL A 282 -8.97 -5.07 -16.19
CA VAL A 282 -8.22 -4.43 -15.10
C VAL A 282 -8.71 -4.91 -13.73
N LYS A 283 -7.78 -5.14 -12.81
CA LYS A 283 -8.01 -5.38 -11.38
C LYS A 283 -7.33 -4.27 -10.59
N ILE A 284 -8.03 -3.70 -9.61
CA ILE A 284 -7.57 -2.52 -8.87
C ILE A 284 -7.21 -2.91 -7.43
N LEU A 285 -6.03 -2.51 -6.99
CA LEU A 285 -5.66 -2.41 -5.59
C LEU A 285 -5.68 -0.94 -5.20
N LEU A 286 -6.75 -0.51 -4.51
CA LEU A 286 -7.02 0.89 -4.18
C LEU A 286 -6.39 1.26 -2.85
N ALA A 287 -5.20 1.86 -2.89
CA ALA A 287 -4.42 2.24 -1.71
C ALA A 287 -4.69 3.71 -1.34
N THR A 288 -5.80 3.97 -0.67
CA THR A 288 -6.22 5.30 -0.27
C THR A 288 -7.00 5.32 1.04
N ARG A 289 -7.01 6.47 1.69
CA ARG A 289 -7.91 6.82 2.81
C ARG A 289 -8.92 7.91 2.43
N ASN A 290 -8.86 8.42 1.19
CA ASN A 290 -9.80 9.43 0.72
C ASN A 290 -11.20 8.83 0.61
N LYS A 291 -12.15 9.42 1.36
CA LYS A 291 -13.52 8.90 1.49
C LYS A 291 -14.28 8.91 0.17
N ASP A 292 -14.09 9.93 -0.65
CA ASP A 292 -14.78 10.07 -1.93
C ASP A 292 -14.33 8.99 -2.93
N ASN A 293 -13.00 8.71 -2.97
CA ASN A 293 -12.45 7.63 -3.78
C ASN A 293 -12.90 6.25 -3.30
N ILE A 294 -12.95 6.04 -1.98
CA ILE A 294 -13.47 4.81 -1.38
C ILE A 294 -14.95 4.63 -1.76
N GLN A 295 -15.77 5.67 -1.55
CA GLN A 295 -17.20 5.63 -1.86
C GLN A 295 -17.46 5.32 -3.35
N SER A 296 -16.63 5.84 -4.25
CA SER A 296 -16.75 5.60 -5.70
C SER A 296 -16.47 4.14 -6.08
N ALA A 297 -15.68 3.42 -5.27
CA ALA A 297 -15.23 2.06 -5.54
C ALA A 297 -16.04 0.97 -4.82
N LEU A 298 -16.94 1.34 -3.88
CA LEU A 298 -17.78 0.39 -3.18
C LEU A 298 -18.67 -0.43 -4.15
N GLY A 299 -18.89 -1.70 -3.81
CA GLY A 299 -19.68 -2.63 -4.61
C GLY A 299 -18.96 -3.20 -5.82
N HIS A 300 -17.65 -3.04 -5.92
CA HIS A 300 -16.81 -3.61 -6.98
C HIS A 300 -15.83 -4.68 -6.44
N SER A 301 -16.20 -5.37 -5.36
CA SER A 301 -15.33 -6.29 -4.62
C SER A 301 -14.76 -7.48 -5.44
N GLU A 302 -15.31 -7.75 -6.62
CA GLU A 302 -14.71 -8.76 -7.53
C GLU A 302 -13.44 -8.25 -8.22
N ASP A 303 -13.38 -6.94 -8.51
CA ASP A 303 -12.32 -6.33 -9.33
C ASP A 303 -11.51 -5.30 -8.55
N VAL A 304 -12.03 -4.83 -7.41
CA VAL A 304 -11.38 -3.85 -6.55
C VAL A 304 -11.09 -4.47 -5.18
N GLN A 305 -9.90 -4.22 -4.67
CA GLN A 305 -9.50 -4.51 -3.31
C GLN A 305 -8.96 -3.22 -2.70
N PHE A 306 -9.36 -2.93 -1.47
CA PHE A 306 -8.85 -1.78 -0.73
C PHE A 306 -7.54 -2.14 -0.02
N ALA A 307 -6.62 -1.18 0.08
CA ALA A 307 -5.38 -1.35 0.84
C ALA A 307 -5.09 -0.13 1.70
N GLN A 308 -4.55 -0.37 2.89
CA GLN A 308 -4.16 0.68 3.81
C GLN A 308 -2.87 0.29 4.53
N LEU A 309 -2.05 1.29 4.85
CA LEU A 309 -0.85 1.03 5.64
C LEU A 309 -1.23 0.56 7.04
N MET A 310 -0.56 -0.46 7.52
CA MET A 310 -0.76 -0.99 8.86
C MET A 310 -0.60 0.08 9.94
N GLY A 311 -1.48 0.06 10.95
CA GLY A 311 -1.53 1.06 12.02
C GLY A 311 -2.13 2.41 11.60
N MET A 312 -2.68 2.49 10.39
CA MET A 312 -3.40 3.67 9.89
C MET A 312 -4.84 3.34 9.52
N ASP A 313 -5.73 4.30 9.77
CA ASP A 313 -7.11 4.32 9.30
C ASP A 313 -7.92 3.03 9.64
N ASP A 314 -7.75 2.51 10.87
CA ASP A 314 -8.42 1.28 11.31
C ASP A 314 -9.94 1.40 11.31
N GLU A 315 -10.50 2.59 11.56
CA GLU A 315 -11.95 2.84 11.45
C GLU A 315 -12.45 2.65 10.00
N VAL A 316 -11.70 3.14 9.02
CA VAL A 316 -12.02 2.96 7.60
C VAL A 316 -11.91 1.48 7.22
N THR A 317 -10.89 0.78 7.73
CA THR A 317 -10.73 -0.66 7.54
C THR A 317 -11.95 -1.45 8.02
N LEU A 318 -12.39 -1.17 9.25
CA LEU A 318 -13.55 -1.83 9.85
C LEU A 318 -14.85 -1.53 9.11
N SER A 319 -15.04 -0.28 8.67
CA SER A 319 -16.21 0.10 7.85
C SER A 319 -16.26 -0.70 6.56
N LEU A 320 -15.15 -0.80 5.83
CA LEU A 320 -15.07 -1.54 4.58
C LEU A 320 -15.34 -3.05 4.77
N LEU A 321 -14.81 -3.65 5.84
CA LEU A 321 -15.08 -5.04 6.17
C LEU A 321 -16.56 -5.28 6.48
N ASN A 322 -17.20 -4.38 7.23
CA ASN A 322 -18.62 -4.46 7.54
C ASN A 322 -19.52 -4.33 6.30
N GLU A 323 -19.03 -3.64 5.28
CA GLU A 323 -19.69 -3.53 3.96
C GLU A 323 -19.41 -4.73 3.03
N GLY A 324 -18.61 -5.72 3.52
CA GLY A 324 -18.28 -6.92 2.76
C GLY A 324 -17.19 -6.71 1.71
N GLU A 325 -16.46 -5.61 1.80
CA GLU A 325 -15.37 -5.29 0.88
C GLU A 325 -14.09 -6.04 1.22
N ARG A 326 -13.24 -6.25 0.21
CA ARG A 326 -11.92 -6.88 0.40
C ARG A 326 -10.90 -5.84 0.83
N VAL A 327 -10.28 -6.05 1.98
CA VAL A 327 -9.30 -5.10 2.54
C VAL A 327 -7.98 -5.80 2.85
N ALA A 328 -6.88 -5.15 2.47
CA ALA A 328 -5.53 -5.55 2.81
C ALA A 328 -4.85 -4.52 3.70
N LYS A 329 -4.04 -4.98 4.64
CA LYS A 329 -3.09 -4.14 5.39
C LYS A 329 -1.69 -4.29 4.82
N TYR A 330 -1.14 -3.18 4.31
CA TYR A 330 0.24 -3.11 3.81
C TYR A 330 1.19 -3.14 5.01
N PHE A 331 1.97 -4.21 5.10
CA PHE A 331 2.80 -4.52 6.25
C PHE A 331 4.28 -4.65 5.87
N PRO A 332 5.10 -3.61 6.14
CA PRO A 332 6.53 -3.69 5.99
C PRO A 332 7.14 -4.57 7.10
N TYR A 333 7.95 -5.55 6.72
CA TYR A 333 8.70 -6.43 7.62
C TYR A 333 10.21 -6.32 7.37
N GLY A 334 11.02 -6.76 8.33
CA GLY A 334 12.47 -6.73 8.28
C GLY A 334 13.07 -6.38 9.63
N LYS A 335 14.39 -6.16 9.69
CA LYS A 335 15.04 -5.72 10.93
C LYS A 335 14.59 -4.32 11.29
N PHE A 336 14.50 -4.04 12.57
CA PHE A 336 14.10 -2.72 13.07
C PHE A 336 14.92 -1.57 12.46
N THR A 337 16.23 -1.76 12.30
CA THR A 337 17.13 -0.78 11.68
C THR A 337 16.84 -0.52 10.21
N GLU A 338 16.19 -1.44 9.52
CA GLU A 338 15.81 -1.35 8.11
C GLU A 338 14.39 -0.77 7.97
N THR A 339 13.47 -1.16 8.86
CA THR A 339 12.09 -0.69 8.85
C THR A 339 11.91 0.72 9.40
N LEU A 340 12.73 1.16 10.34
CA LEU A 340 12.62 2.48 10.96
C LEU A 340 12.78 3.65 9.96
N PRO A 341 13.78 3.67 9.05
CA PRO A 341 13.89 4.73 8.05
C PRO A 341 12.69 4.78 7.11
N TYR A 342 12.17 3.61 6.70
CA TYR A 342 10.96 3.50 5.89
C TYR A 342 9.75 4.14 6.57
N LEU A 343 9.50 3.80 7.84
CA LEU A 343 8.38 4.32 8.62
C LEU A 343 8.49 5.82 8.89
N TRP A 344 9.72 6.28 9.17
CA TRP A 344 9.98 7.68 9.40
C TRP A 344 9.67 8.53 8.17
N ARG A 345 10.01 8.04 6.98
CA ARG A 345 9.68 8.70 5.71
C ARG A 345 8.15 8.77 5.51
N ARG A 346 7.41 7.68 5.74
CA ARG A 346 5.94 7.67 5.67
C ARG A 346 5.32 8.65 6.65
N PHE A 347 5.89 8.79 7.84
CA PHE A 347 5.44 9.76 8.83
C PHE A 347 5.63 11.21 8.37
N LEU A 348 6.81 11.53 7.82
CA LEU A 348 7.10 12.88 7.31
C LEU A 348 6.19 13.25 6.12
N GLU A 349 5.96 12.33 5.21
CA GLU A 349 5.06 12.53 4.06
C GLU A 349 3.62 12.79 4.52
N ARG A 350 3.14 12.08 5.54
CA ARG A 350 1.82 12.36 6.11
C ARG A 350 1.71 13.80 6.64
N ALA A 351 2.75 14.28 7.31
CA ALA A 351 2.78 15.66 7.83
C ALA A 351 2.83 16.71 6.71
N SER A 352 3.38 16.38 5.55
CA SER A 352 3.49 17.27 4.39
C SER A 352 2.19 17.38 3.57
N PHE A 353 1.26 16.43 3.74
CA PHE A 353 -0.05 16.40 3.08
C PHE A 353 -1.23 16.79 4.01
N SER A 354 -0.94 17.17 5.25
CA SER A 354 -1.91 17.71 6.21
C SER A 354 -1.95 19.21 6.14
#